data_05a6c4d663e34188dd45d65728e672b2
#
_entry.id   05a6c4d663e34188dd45d65728e672b2
#
_cell.length_a   1.000
_cell.length_b   1.000
_cell.length_c   1.000
_cell.angle_alpha   90.00
_cell.angle_beta   90.00
_cell.angle_gamma   90.00
#
_symmetry.space_group_name_H-M   'P 1'
#
loop_
_entity.id
_entity.type
_entity.pdbx_description
1 polymer ?
#
loop_
_entity_poly.entity_id
_entity_poly.type
_entity_poly.pdbx_seq_one_letter_code
_entity_poly.pdbx_strand_id
1 'polypeptide(L)'
;MKNAILNKLCITFLLPLFAISGFAAKSGGKKLQLFILAGQSNMVGHANAHTIATLYDSDAAGDKRLTQMVFKKGSDLSKKSLSEQLTEGRNIDELTGGISNEKIKKMSAGPEKTALEAKVKKHKEAYEAYRKQVVSACVVSNQVYITSIADGNKRSGPLSVGYGGNKDKIGPEFGFGLSLAQKLDAPILIIKTSWGGKSINYNFRPPSAGPYELNEKEKA
;
A
#
# COMPACT_ATOMS: atom_id res chain seq x y z
N MET A 1 -53.27 -7.58 49.51
CA MET A 1 -52.44 -6.39 49.83
C MET A 1 -50.98 -6.76 49.72
N LYS A 2 -50.30 -6.31 48.68
CA LYS A 2 -48.86 -5.97 48.59
C LYS A 2 -48.58 -5.59 47.14
N ASN A 3 -48.38 -4.29 46.94
CA ASN A 3 -48.04 -3.67 45.69
C ASN A 3 -46.59 -4.03 45.31
N ALA A 4 -46.39 -4.57 44.11
CA ALA A 4 -45.05 -4.71 43.51
C ALA A 4 -44.86 -3.57 42.51
N ILE A 5 -43.97 -2.65 42.85
CA ILE A 5 -43.55 -1.53 42.03
C ILE A 5 -42.62 -2.07 40.95
N LEU A 6 -43.05 -1.96 39.71
CA LEU A 6 -42.29 -2.34 38.51
C LEU A 6 -41.34 -1.19 38.15
N ASN A 7 -40.07 -1.29 38.55
CA ASN A 7 -39.03 -0.36 38.10
C ASN A 7 -38.74 -0.57 36.61
N LYS A 8 -39.17 0.35 35.78
CA LYS A 8 -38.75 0.46 34.39
C LYS A 8 -37.33 1.01 34.34
N LEU A 9 -36.39 0.13 34.13
CA LEU A 9 -34.99 0.50 33.82
C LEU A 9 -34.94 1.06 32.38
N CYS A 10 -34.87 2.39 32.28
CA CYS A 10 -34.63 3.07 31.04
C CYS A 10 -33.13 2.93 30.71
N ILE A 11 -32.77 1.96 29.86
CA ILE A 11 -31.43 1.85 29.29
C ILE A 11 -31.32 2.87 28.21
N THR A 12 -30.76 4.02 28.54
CA THR A 12 -30.37 5.03 27.53
C THR A 12 -29.14 4.53 26.80
N PHE A 13 -29.33 4.05 25.59
CA PHE A 13 -28.23 3.73 24.68
C PHE A 13 -27.53 5.03 24.30
N LEU A 14 -26.44 5.36 24.96
CA LEU A 14 -25.50 6.37 24.51
C LEU A 14 -24.77 5.80 23.31
N LEU A 15 -25.24 6.11 22.10
CA LEU A 15 -24.46 5.95 20.88
C LEU A 15 -23.21 6.84 21.03
N PRO A 16 -21.98 6.26 20.94
CA PRO A 16 -20.80 7.11 20.85
C PRO A 16 -20.90 7.87 19.52
N LEU A 17 -21.13 9.16 19.63
CA LEU A 17 -20.95 10.10 18.54
C LEU A 17 -19.45 10.08 18.21
N PHE A 18 -19.06 9.21 17.28
CA PHE A 18 -17.75 9.30 16.66
C PHE A 18 -17.71 10.68 16.00
N ALA A 19 -17.12 11.62 16.71
CA ALA A 19 -16.67 12.85 16.11
C ALA A 19 -15.73 12.46 14.99
N ILE A 20 -16.25 12.43 13.76
CA ILE A 20 -15.43 12.58 12.56
C ILE A 20 -14.77 13.93 12.78
N SER A 21 -13.56 13.89 13.34
CA SER A 21 -12.68 15.06 13.37
C SER A 21 -12.47 15.40 11.91
N GLY A 22 -13.36 16.26 11.42
CA GLY A 22 -13.30 16.75 10.08
C GLY A 22 -11.91 17.31 9.88
N PHE A 23 -11.19 16.77 8.92
CA PHE A 23 -10.04 17.43 8.33
C PHE A 23 -10.59 18.71 7.69
N ALA A 24 -10.89 19.69 8.51
CA ALA A 24 -11.04 21.08 8.09
C ALA A 24 -9.62 21.55 7.76
N ALA A 25 -9.08 21.09 6.63
CA ALA A 25 -8.04 21.84 5.98
C ALA A 25 -8.57 23.27 5.87
N LYS A 26 -7.88 24.23 6.46
CA LYS A 26 -8.09 25.66 6.19
C LYS A 26 -7.75 25.91 4.71
N SER A 27 -8.57 25.41 3.81
CA SER A 27 -8.54 25.76 2.40
C SER A 27 -9.32 27.08 2.28
N GLY A 28 -8.67 28.20 2.49
CA GLY A 28 -9.29 29.50 2.32
C GLY A 28 -9.92 29.64 0.93
N GLY A 29 -11.14 29.13 0.75
CA GLY A 29 -11.93 29.23 -0.47
C GLY A 29 -11.38 28.52 -1.71
N LYS A 30 -10.31 27.71 -1.62
CA LYS A 30 -9.72 27.00 -2.78
C LYS A 30 -10.60 25.85 -3.22
N LYS A 31 -10.86 25.75 -4.52
CA LYS A 31 -11.68 24.67 -5.10
C LYS A 31 -10.96 23.32 -4.98
N LEU A 32 -11.70 22.30 -4.56
CA LEU A 32 -11.23 20.91 -4.56
C LEU A 32 -10.87 20.49 -5.99
N GLN A 33 -9.66 19.97 -6.16
CA GLN A 33 -9.19 19.35 -7.40
C GLN A 33 -9.42 17.85 -7.35
N LEU A 34 -10.21 17.33 -8.28
CA LEU A 34 -10.58 15.92 -8.34
C LEU A 34 -9.87 15.27 -9.53
N PHE A 35 -9.22 14.12 -9.26
CA PHE A 35 -8.53 13.31 -10.26
C PHE A 35 -9.05 11.86 -10.21
N ILE A 36 -9.34 11.30 -11.37
CA ILE A 36 -9.75 9.90 -11.50
C ILE A 36 -8.59 9.10 -12.10
N LEU A 37 -8.13 8.10 -11.37
CA LEU A 37 -7.15 7.13 -11.84
C LEU A 37 -7.87 5.82 -12.13
N ALA A 38 -7.95 5.44 -13.39
CA ALA A 38 -8.62 4.22 -13.83
C ALA A 38 -7.66 3.32 -14.61
N GLY A 39 -7.80 2.02 -14.45
CA GLY A 39 -6.98 1.07 -15.20
C GLY A 39 -6.99 -0.35 -14.68
N GLN A 40 -6.04 -1.13 -15.13
CA GLN A 40 -5.89 -2.52 -14.77
C GLN A 40 -4.65 -2.76 -13.88
N SER A 41 -3.96 -3.89 -13.95
CA SER A 41 -2.92 -4.33 -13.02
C SER A 41 -1.84 -3.28 -12.70
N ASN A 42 -1.37 -2.51 -13.67
CA ASN A 42 -0.39 -1.45 -13.41
C ASN A 42 -1.00 -0.31 -12.58
N MET A 43 -2.27 0.01 -12.79
CA MET A 43 -2.98 1.00 -11.97
C MET A 43 -3.34 0.42 -10.59
N VAL A 44 -3.66 -0.88 -10.49
CA VAL A 44 -3.81 -1.55 -9.17
C VAL A 44 -2.56 -1.31 -8.33
N GLY A 45 -1.38 -1.47 -8.91
CA GLY A 45 -0.10 -1.28 -8.23
C GLY A 45 0.31 -2.48 -7.41
N HIS A 46 1.28 -3.24 -7.92
CA HIS A 46 1.76 -4.46 -7.28
C HIS A 46 3.19 -4.35 -6.73
N ALA A 47 3.81 -3.16 -6.84
CA ALA A 47 5.10 -2.90 -6.22
C ALA A 47 4.98 -2.96 -4.69
N ASN A 48 5.88 -3.67 -4.03
CA ASN A 48 5.96 -3.62 -2.58
C ASN A 48 6.38 -2.22 -2.12
N ALA A 49 5.69 -1.63 -1.15
CA ALA A 49 5.91 -0.25 -0.75
C ALA A 49 7.36 0.04 -0.33
N HIS A 50 8.03 -0.93 0.30
CA HIS A 50 9.43 -0.77 0.72
C HIS A 50 10.43 -0.66 -0.45
N THR A 51 10.07 -1.12 -1.66
CA THR A 51 10.97 -1.01 -2.83
C THR A 51 11.21 0.44 -3.25
N ILE A 52 10.39 1.39 -2.81
CA ILE A 52 10.60 2.82 -3.07
C ILE A 52 11.93 3.32 -2.48
N ALA A 53 12.48 2.61 -1.52
CA ALA A 53 13.77 2.93 -0.93
C ALA A 53 14.95 2.81 -1.91
N THR A 54 14.77 2.11 -3.06
CA THR A 54 15.77 2.08 -4.14
C THR A 54 16.11 3.48 -4.69
N LEU A 55 15.26 4.48 -4.46
CA LEU A 55 15.57 5.87 -4.79
C LEU A 55 16.83 6.40 -4.08
N TYR A 56 17.20 5.83 -2.92
CA TYR A 56 18.45 6.18 -2.23
C TYR A 56 19.70 5.63 -2.91
N ASP A 57 19.56 4.58 -3.73
CA ASP A 57 20.67 3.94 -4.43
C ASP A 57 21.04 4.66 -5.72
N SER A 58 20.22 5.62 -6.16
CA SER A 58 20.43 6.36 -7.39
C SER A 58 21.17 7.67 -7.17
N ASP A 59 22.19 7.92 -7.98
CA ASP A 59 22.91 9.19 -8.02
C ASP A 59 22.27 10.23 -8.95
N ALA A 60 21.21 9.86 -9.67
CA ALA A 60 20.51 10.76 -10.56
C ALA A 60 19.83 11.91 -9.79
N ALA A 61 20.00 13.14 -10.31
CA ALA A 61 19.40 14.33 -9.67
C ALA A 61 17.87 14.25 -9.54
N GLY A 62 17.21 13.59 -10.52
CA GLY A 62 15.77 13.35 -10.50
C GLY A 62 15.35 12.47 -9.34
N ASP A 63 16.11 11.42 -9.04
CA ASP A 63 15.80 10.48 -7.96
C ASP A 63 16.05 11.09 -6.59
N LYS A 64 17.05 11.96 -6.43
CA LYS A 64 17.23 12.76 -5.21
C LYS A 64 16.00 13.64 -4.92
N ARG A 65 15.44 14.26 -5.95
CA ARG A 65 14.20 15.04 -5.82
C ARG A 65 13.01 14.15 -5.44
N LEU A 66 12.88 12.97 -6.05
CA LEU A 66 11.84 12.01 -5.72
C LEU A 66 11.99 11.49 -4.30
N THR A 67 13.21 11.20 -3.85
CA THR A 67 13.51 10.81 -2.46
C THR A 67 13.00 11.85 -1.47
N GLN A 68 13.28 13.14 -1.71
CA GLN A 68 12.79 14.24 -0.87
C GLN A 68 11.26 14.39 -0.91
N MET A 69 10.61 13.99 -2.00
CA MET A 69 9.15 14.04 -2.14
C MET A 69 8.46 12.91 -1.41
N VAL A 70 9.01 11.69 -1.45
CA VAL A 70 8.33 10.48 -0.97
C VAL A 70 8.64 10.14 0.49
N PHE A 71 9.76 10.63 1.03
CA PHE A 71 10.15 10.38 2.42
C PHE A 71 10.02 11.61 3.30
N LYS A 72 9.72 11.38 4.57
CA LYS A 72 9.67 12.43 5.59
C LYS A 72 11.03 13.10 5.72
N LYS A 73 11.02 14.40 5.97
CA LYS A 73 12.25 15.16 6.22
C LYS A 73 13.02 14.56 7.43
N GLY A 74 14.30 14.33 7.25
CA GLY A 74 15.15 13.73 8.27
C GLY A 74 15.12 12.21 8.32
N SER A 75 14.39 11.54 7.41
CA SER A 75 14.54 10.10 7.24
C SER A 75 15.91 9.80 6.67
N ASP A 76 16.64 8.92 7.35
CA ASP A 76 17.90 8.38 6.87
C ASP A 76 17.71 6.89 6.56
N LEU A 77 17.64 6.59 5.27
CA LEU A 77 17.63 5.22 4.74
C LEU A 77 18.87 5.11 3.85
N SER A 78 20.04 5.21 4.48
CA SER A 78 21.32 5.34 3.76
C SER A 78 21.58 4.16 2.82
N LYS A 79 22.18 4.47 1.68
CA LYS A 79 22.49 3.58 0.55
C LYS A 79 23.14 2.25 0.99
N LYS A 80 24.05 2.27 1.97
CA LYS A 80 24.79 1.08 2.40
C LYS A 80 23.91 0.08 3.18
N SER A 81 23.14 0.57 4.15
CA SER A 81 22.25 -0.29 4.94
C SER A 81 21.12 -0.85 4.10
N LEU A 82 20.70 -0.13 3.07
CA LEU A 82 19.63 -0.52 2.18
C LEU A 82 20.04 -1.65 1.24
N SER A 83 21.19 -1.49 0.57
CA SER A 83 21.71 -2.50 -0.36
C SER A 83 22.02 -3.81 0.37
N GLU A 84 22.64 -3.72 1.57
CA GLU A 84 22.90 -4.88 2.41
C GLU A 84 21.61 -5.59 2.83
N GLN A 85 20.60 -4.86 3.30
CA GLN A 85 19.33 -5.44 3.76
C GLN A 85 18.49 -5.99 2.61
N LEU A 86 18.51 -5.38 1.42
CA LEU A 86 17.82 -5.90 0.23
C LEU A 86 18.50 -7.17 -0.28
N THR A 87 19.83 -7.23 -0.28
CA THR A 87 20.59 -8.41 -0.67
C THR A 87 20.34 -9.54 0.32
N GLU A 88 20.42 -9.27 1.61
CA GLU A 88 20.07 -10.21 2.66
C GLU A 88 18.62 -10.70 2.56
N GLY A 89 17.66 -9.84 2.17
CA GLY A 89 16.23 -10.18 2.06
C GLY A 89 15.91 -11.10 0.89
N ARG A 90 16.72 -11.13 -0.15
CA ARG A 90 16.45 -11.91 -1.37
C ARG A 90 17.14 -13.25 -1.41
N ASN A 91 18.23 -13.44 -0.66
CA ASN A 91 19.11 -14.60 -0.80
C ASN A 91 19.11 -15.51 0.44
N ILE A 92 17.92 -16.04 0.79
CA ILE A 92 17.84 -17.12 1.79
C ILE A 92 18.74 -18.29 1.37
N ASP A 93 18.81 -18.58 0.09
CA ASP A 93 19.63 -19.68 -0.45
C ASP A 93 21.13 -19.46 -0.23
N GLU A 94 21.64 -18.22 -0.34
CA GLU A 94 23.04 -17.92 0.00
C GLU A 94 23.32 -18.08 1.50
N LEU A 95 22.42 -17.60 2.35
CA LEU A 95 22.54 -17.75 3.81
C LEU A 95 22.57 -19.21 4.27
N THR A 96 21.94 -20.07 3.51
CA THR A 96 21.76 -21.51 3.81
C THR A 96 22.67 -22.40 2.99
N GLY A 97 23.63 -21.82 2.25
CA GLY A 97 24.53 -22.58 1.40
C GLY A 97 23.84 -23.27 0.22
N GLY A 98 22.85 -22.64 -0.39
CA GLY A 98 22.10 -23.16 -1.53
C GLY A 98 20.94 -24.08 -1.16
N ILE A 99 20.59 -24.21 0.12
CA ILE A 99 19.49 -25.06 0.56
C ILE A 99 18.21 -24.21 0.62
N SER A 100 17.26 -24.48 -0.27
CA SER A 100 16.00 -23.76 -0.29
C SER A 100 15.18 -23.96 0.99
N ASN A 101 14.36 -22.96 1.36
CA ASN A 101 13.49 -23.02 2.53
C ASN A 101 12.54 -24.23 2.51
N GLU A 102 12.12 -24.69 1.34
CA GLU A 102 11.31 -25.91 1.21
C GLU A 102 12.09 -27.17 1.52
N LYS A 103 13.37 -27.26 1.10
CA LYS A 103 14.25 -28.38 1.44
C LYS A 103 14.51 -28.42 2.95
N ILE A 104 14.78 -27.26 3.57
CA ILE A 104 14.97 -27.16 5.03
C ILE A 104 13.75 -27.71 5.79
N LYS A 105 12.54 -27.35 5.39
CA LYS A 105 11.30 -27.85 6.02
C LYS A 105 11.18 -29.37 5.95
N LYS A 106 11.66 -29.99 4.85
CA LYS A 106 11.62 -31.44 4.61
C LYS A 106 12.78 -32.23 5.24
N MET A 107 13.81 -31.54 5.78
CA MET A 107 14.90 -32.19 6.48
C MET A 107 14.44 -32.94 7.72
N SER A 108 15.13 -34.03 8.06
CA SER A 108 14.92 -34.71 9.35
C SER A 108 15.25 -33.80 10.53
N ALA A 109 14.56 -33.99 11.65
CA ALA A 109 14.84 -33.23 12.86
C ALA A 109 16.28 -33.49 13.32
N GLY A 110 16.98 -32.38 13.62
CA GLY A 110 18.37 -32.45 14.05
C GLY A 110 19.02 -31.07 14.17
N PRO A 111 20.24 -31.01 14.71
CA PRO A 111 20.91 -29.71 14.98
C PRO A 111 21.13 -28.89 13.72
N GLU A 112 21.41 -29.53 12.58
CA GLU A 112 21.61 -28.84 11.29
C GLU A 112 20.33 -28.15 10.84
N LYS A 113 19.17 -28.83 10.84
CA LYS A 113 17.88 -28.23 10.51
C LYS A 113 17.57 -27.08 11.42
N THR A 114 17.74 -27.24 12.72
CA THR A 114 17.48 -26.19 13.73
C THR A 114 18.34 -24.96 13.46
N ALA A 115 19.63 -25.13 13.14
CA ALA A 115 20.53 -24.03 12.82
C ALA A 115 20.10 -23.27 11.55
N LEU A 116 19.70 -23.99 10.50
CA LEU A 116 19.22 -23.40 9.25
C LEU A 116 17.89 -22.64 9.45
N GLU A 117 16.95 -23.24 10.18
CA GLU A 117 15.67 -22.58 10.52
C GLU A 117 15.88 -21.31 11.34
N ALA A 118 16.82 -21.31 12.28
CA ALA A 118 17.19 -20.12 13.07
C ALA A 118 17.77 -19.01 12.18
N LYS A 119 18.65 -19.35 11.22
CA LYS A 119 19.19 -18.38 10.25
C LYS A 119 18.07 -17.77 9.41
N VAL A 120 17.20 -18.60 8.84
CA VAL A 120 16.06 -18.15 8.03
C VAL A 120 15.11 -17.27 8.84
N LYS A 121 14.83 -17.64 10.08
CA LYS A 121 13.97 -16.84 10.98
C LYS A 121 14.56 -15.47 11.25
N LYS A 122 15.81 -15.41 11.69
CA LYS A 122 16.53 -14.14 11.96
C LYS A 122 16.53 -13.21 10.75
N HIS A 123 16.78 -13.78 9.58
CA HIS A 123 16.78 -13.05 8.32
C HIS A 123 15.41 -12.46 7.99
N LYS A 124 14.34 -13.26 8.12
CA LYS A 124 12.97 -12.80 7.89
C LYS A 124 12.56 -11.68 8.86
N GLU A 125 12.95 -11.80 10.13
CA GLU A 125 12.68 -10.78 11.13
C GLU A 125 13.39 -9.45 10.79
N ALA A 126 14.66 -9.51 10.39
CA ALA A 126 15.42 -8.34 9.96
C ALA A 126 14.80 -7.69 8.71
N TYR A 127 14.39 -8.49 7.73
CA TYR A 127 13.73 -8.00 6.52
C TYR A 127 12.38 -7.35 6.80
N GLU A 128 11.57 -7.94 7.67
CA GLU A 128 10.28 -7.33 8.07
C GLU A 128 10.48 -6.04 8.87
N ALA A 129 11.50 -5.97 9.73
CA ALA A 129 11.85 -4.75 10.44
C ALA A 129 12.24 -3.64 9.46
N TYR A 130 13.06 -3.97 8.47
CA TYR A 130 13.45 -3.05 7.39
C TYR A 130 12.24 -2.56 6.58
N ARG A 131 11.36 -3.46 6.14
CA ARG A 131 10.13 -3.09 5.42
C ARG A 131 9.30 -2.09 6.21
N LYS A 132 9.11 -2.33 7.51
CA LYS A 132 8.38 -1.43 8.40
C LYS A 132 9.08 -0.07 8.54
N GLN A 133 10.40 -0.06 8.64
CA GLN A 133 11.20 1.17 8.70
C GLN A 133 10.97 2.03 7.46
N VAL A 134 11.09 1.45 6.26
CA VAL A 134 10.89 2.17 5.00
C VAL A 134 9.46 2.72 4.90
N VAL A 135 8.45 1.89 5.16
CA VAL A 135 7.05 2.31 5.09
C VAL A 135 6.76 3.44 6.09
N SER A 136 7.30 3.35 7.30
CA SER A 136 7.11 4.39 8.33
C SER A 136 7.80 5.72 7.99
N ALA A 137 8.86 5.67 7.19
CA ALA A 137 9.57 6.84 6.70
C ALA A 137 8.84 7.53 5.54
N CYS A 138 7.93 6.85 4.86
CA CYS A 138 7.18 7.45 3.75
C CYS A 138 6.26 8.58 4.22
N VAL A 139 6.07 9.57 3.34
CA VAL A 139 5.17 10.71 3.57
C VAL A 139 3.72 10.23 3.65
N VAL A 140 2.97 10.84 4.56
CA VAL A 140 1.51 10.86 4.56
C VAL A 140 1.09 12.27 4.19
N SER A 141 0.38 12.44 3.09
CA SER A 141 0.00 13.77 2.60
C SER A 141 -1.07 14.39 3.48
N ASN A 142 -0.94 15.68 3.76
CA ASN A 142 -1.98 16.49 4.40
C ASN A 142 -2.84 17.28 3.40
N GLN A 143 -2.51 17.23 2.12
CA GLN A 143 -3.18 17.97 1.05
C GLN A 143 -3.94 17.04 0.09
N VAL A 144 -3.51 15.79 -0.04
CA VAL A 144 -4.10 14.80 -0.96
C VAL A 144 -4.84 13.74 -0.17
N TYR A 145 -6.11 13.58 -0.47
CA TYR A 145 -6.95 12.48 0.01
C TYR A 145 -7.20 11.51 -1.14
N ILE A 146 -7.27 10.23 -0.85
CA ILE A 146 -7.55 9.20 -1.85
C ILE A 146 -8.69 8.30 -1.39
N THR A 147 -9.57 7.95 -2.33
CA THR A 147 -10.43 6.78 -2.23
C THR A 147 -10.06 5.80 -3.34
N SER A 148 -9.76 4.58 -2.98
CA SER A 148 -9.25 3.56 -3.89
C SER A 148 -10.11 2.31 -3.84
N ILE A 149 -10.48 1.79 -5.01
CA ILE A 149 -10.97 0.43 -5.20
C ILE A 149 -9.96 -0.28 -6.11
N ALA A 150 -9.16 -1.17 -5.51
CA ALA A 150 -8.13 -1.93 -6.19
C ALA A 150 -8.39 -3.42 -5.97
N ASP A 151 -8.68 -4.17 -7.03
CA ASP A 151 -9.07 -5.59 -6.97
C ASP A 151 -10.17 -5.87 -5.93
N GLY A 152 -11.19 -4.99 -5.85
CA GLY A 152 -12.28 -5.09 -4.88
C GLY A 152 -11.95 -4.57 -3.48
N ASN A 153 -10.70 -4.31 -3.14
CA ASN A 153 -10.31 -3.75 -1.85
C ASN A 153 -10.57 -2.24 -1.82
N LYS A 154 -11.52 -1.82 -1.01
CA LYS A 154 -11.84 -0.39 -0.83
C LYS A 154 -11.07 0.19 0.35
N ARG A 155 -10.35 1.27 0.11
CA ARG A 155 -9.57 2.03 1.12
C ARG A 155 -9.71 3.52 0.85
N SER A 156 -9.76 4.30 1.92
CA SER A 156 -9.83 5.76 1.84
C SER A 156 -9.05 6.40 2.97
N GLY A 157 -8.44 7.55 2.71
CA GLY A 157 -7.69 8.30 3.69
C GLY A 157 -6.72 9.31 3.07
N PRO A 158 -5.87 9.94 3.89
CA PRO A 158 -4.75 10.73 3.39
C PRO A 158 -3.85 9.87 2.50
N LEU A 159 -3.37 10.45 1.40
CA LEU A 159 -2.50 9.72 0.48
C LEU A 159 -1.21 9.30 1.19
N SER A 160 -0.92 8.02 1.15
CA SER A 160 0.27 7.38 1.70
C SER A 160 0.60 6.12 0.90
N VAL A 161 1.62 5.37 1.30
CA VAL A 161 1.78 3.99 0.82
C VAL A 161 0.61 3.11 1.27
N GLY A 162 0.32 2.03 0.56
CA GLY A 162 -0.74 1.08 0.91
C GLY A 162 -2.04 1.22 0.13
N TYR A 163 -2.08 2.03 -0.92
CA TYR A 163 -3.22 2.13 -1.84
C TYR A 163 -3.05 1.30 -3.13
N GLY A 164 -2.03 0.44 -3.20
CA GLY A 164 -1.87 -0.57 -4.22
C GLY A 164 -2.84 -1.75 -4.06
N GLY A 165 -2.53 -2.93 -4.60
CA GLY A 165 -3.35 -4.15 -4.51
C GLY A 165 -3.64 -4.60 -3.09
N ASN A 166 -2.78 -4.26 -2.13
CA ASN A 166 -3.02 -4.43 -0.68
C ASN A 166 -2.32 -3.31 0.11
N LYS A 167 -2.42 -3.36 1.45
CA LYS A 167 -1.85 -2.35 2.36
C LYS A 167 -0.31 -2.25 2.34
N ASP A 168 0.37 -3.26 1.80
CA ASP A 168 1.84 -3.31 1.72
C ASP A 168 2.35 -2.92 0.32
N LYS A 169 1.45 -2.50 -0.59
CA LYS A 169 1.76 -2.20 -1.98
C LYS A 169 1.46 -0.75 -2.34
N ILE A 170 2.17 -0.28 -3.35
CA ILE A 170 1.97 1.01 -4.01
C ILE A 170 1.70 0.82 -5.49
N GLY A 171 0.99 1.79 -6.06
CA GLY A 171 0.80 1.97 -7.49
C GLY A 171 1.15 3.40 -7.90
N PRO A 172 0.73 3.82 -9.10
CA PRO A 172 1.00 5.16 -9.61
C PRO A 172 0.44 6.31 -8.76
N GLU A 173 -0.62 6.03 -7.97
CA GLU A 173 -1.33 7.02 -7.15
C GLU A 173 -0.40 7.77 -6.19
N PHE A 174 0.59 7.07 -5.62
CA PHE A 174 1.45 7.66 -4.59
C PHE A 174 2.35 8.75 -5.17
N GLY A 175 3.13 8.44 -6.21
CA GLY A 175 3.99 9.42 -6.88
C GLY A 175 3.19 10.52 -7.58
N PHE A 176 2.08 10.17 -8.23
CA PHE A 176 1.20 11.11 -8.90
C PHE A 176 0.63 12.15 -7.93
N GLY A 177 0.02 11.68 -6.83
CA GLY A 177 -0.61 12.58 -5.86
C GLY A 177 0.39 13.48 -5.15
N LEU A 178 1.57 12.97 -4.75
CA LEU A 178 2.63 13.80 -4.16
C LEU A 178 3.17 14.83 -5.15
N SER A 179 3.30 14.48 -6.45
CA SER A 179 3.70 15.42 -7.49
C SER A 179 2.66 16.52 -7.72
N LEU A 180 1.37 16.19 -7.63
CA LEU A 180 0.29 17.19 -7.70
C LEU A 180 0.35 18.15 -6.51
N ALA A 181 0.58 17.63 -5.29
CA ALA A 181 0.69 18.45 -4.09
C ALA A 181 1.84 19.48 -4.17
N GLN A 182 2.90 19.19 -4.92
CA GLN A 182 3.98 20.16 -5.15
C GLN A 182 3.61 21.26 -6.17
N LYS A 183 2.62 21.02 -7.01
CA LYS A 183 2.28 21.91 -8.14
C LYS A 183 0.98 22.68 -7.92
N LEU A 184 0.08 22.15 -7.13
CA LEU A 184 -1.25 22.69 -6.92
C LEU A 184 -1.38 23.19 -5.48
N ASP A 185 -1.70 24.46 -5.32
CA ASP A 185 -2.02 25.03 -4.03
C ASP A 185 -3.54 24.94 -3.77
N ALA A 186 -4.06 23.70 -3.70
CA ALA A 186 -5.47 23.38 -3.49
C ALA A 186 -5.63 22.00 -2.84
N PRO A 187 -6.73 21.71 -2.15
CA PRO A 187 -7.04 20.35 -1.69
C PRO A 187 -7.26 19.43 -2.89
N ILE A 188 -6.75 18.19 -2.80
CA ILE A 188 -6.78 17.23 -3.89
C ILE A 188 -7.50 15.97 -3.43
N LEU A 189 -8.44 15.48 -4.24
CA LEU A 189 -9.07 14.18 -4.10
C LEU A 189 -8.71 13.29 -5.28
N ILE A 190 -8.13 12.13 -4.99
CA ILE A 190 -7.90 11.08 -5.98
C ILE A 190 -8.97 10.00 -5.80
N ILE A 191 -9.68 9.68 -6.89
CA ILE A 191 -10.54 8.51 -6.98
C ILE A 191 -9.81 7.49 -7.85
N LYS A 192 -9.38 6.39 -7.25
CA LYS A 192 -8.69 5.30 -7.95
C LYS A 192 -9.62 4.11 -8.13
N THR A 193 -9.78 3.66 -9.38
CA THR A 193 -10.59 2.49 -9.74
C THR A 193 -9.77 1.57 -10.63
N SER A 194 -9.45 0.37 -10.14
CA SER A 194 -8.52 -0.50 -10.86
C SER A 194 -8.74 -1.98 -10.54
N TRP A 195 -8.63 -2.81 -11.57
CA TRP A 195 -8.78 -4.27 -11.47
C TRP A 195 -7.74 -4.98 -12.35
N GLY A 196 -7.04 -5.95 -11.77
CA GLY A 196 -6.09 -6.78 -12.49
C GLY A 196 -6.77 -7.69 -13.54
N GLY A 197 -6.03 -7.99 -14.62
CA GLY A 197 -6.52 -8.88 -15.67
C GLY A 197 -7.73 -8.39 -16.46
N LYS A 198 -8.08 -7.11 -16.39
CA LYS A 198 -9.23 -6.54 -17.09
C LYS A 198 -8.83 -5.90 -18.41
N SER A 199 -9.61 -6.13 -19.47
CA SER A 199 -9.38 -5.54 -20.78
C SER A 199 -10.35 -4.37 -21.04
N ILE A 200 -9.89 -3.39 -21.81
CA ILE A 200 -10.73 -2.27 -22.26
C ILE A 200 -11.85 -2.79 -23.14
N ASN A 201 -11.54 -3.75 -24.02
CA ASN A 201 -12.48 -4.26 -25.01
C ASN A 201 -13.62 -5.09 -24.42
N TYR A 202 -13.39 -5.79 -23.30
CA TYR A 202 -14.41 -6.64 -22.66
C TYR A 202 -14.92 -6.06 -21.33
N ASN A 203 -14.04 -5.90 -20.34
CA ASN A 203 -14.49 -5.57 -18.99
C ASN A 203 -14.85 -4.08 -18.80
N PHE A 204 -14.22 -3.18 -19.59
CA PHE A 204 -14.48 -1.74 -19.58
C PHE A 204 -15.20 -1.28 -20.86
N ARG A 205 -15.81 -2.23 -21.57
CA ARG A 205 -16.54 -1.95 -22.80
C ARG A 205 -17.75 -1.07 -22.50
N PRO A 206 -17.86 0.11 -23.14
CA PRO A 206 -19.01 0.97 -22.94
C PRO A 206 -20.27 0.37 -23.58
N PRO A 207 -21.47 0.63 -23.05
CA PRO A 207 -22.72 0.13 -23.64
C PRO A 207 -22.91 0.50 -25.12
N SER A 208 -22.41 1.65 -25.52
CA SER A 208 -22.48 2.13 -26.92
C SER A 208 -21.66 1.29 -27.90
N ALA A 209 -20.71 0.49 -27.45
CA ALA A 209 -19.90 -0.39 -28.29
C ALA A 209 -20.59 -1.74 -28.60
N GLY A 210 -21.80 -1.96 -28.07
CA GLY A 210 -22.55 -3.21 -28.23
C GLY A 210 -21.95 -4.40 -27.47
N PRO A 211 -22.49 -5.62 -27.64
CA PRO A 211 -21.98 -6.82 -26.98
C PRO A 211 -20.54 -7.14 -27.43
N TYR A 212 -19.78 -7.77 -26.54
CA TYR A 212 -18.48 -8.31 -26.89
C TYR A 212 -18.62 -9.65 -27.59
N GLU A 213 -18.01 -9.77 -28.77
CA GLU A 213 -17.97 -11.03 -29.51
C GLU A 213 -16.72 -11.81 -29.11
N LEU A 214 -16.92 -12.99 -28.54
CA LEU A 214 -15.83 -13.90 -28.18
C LEU A 214 -15.14 -14.42 -29.47
N ASN A 215 -13.82 -14.36 -29.49
CA ASN A 215 -13.04 -15.01 -30.55
C ASN A 215 -12.99 -16.53 -30.32
N GLU A 216 -12.51 -17.30 -31.33
CA GLU A 216 -12.52 -18.77 -31.28
C GLU A 216 -11.74 -19.36 -30.09
N LYS A 217 -10.69 -18.68 -29.61
CA LYS A 217 -9.92 -19.13 -28.44
C LYS A 217 -10.66 -18.84 -27.13
N GLU A 218 -11.52 -17.84 -27.10
CA GLU A 218 -12.31 -17.47 -25.93
C GLU A 218 -13.61 -18.27 -25.82
N LYS A 219 -14.03 -18.94 -26.92
CA LYS A 219 -15.17 -19.84 -26.96
C LYS A 219 -14.84 -21.27 -26.53
N ALA A 220 -13.55 -21.66 -26.56
CA ALA A 220 -13.04 -22.98 -26.19
C ALA A 220 -12.72 -23.04 -24.68
#